data_b59dc297f1e24fa452114f575d794cc3
#
_entry.id   b59dc297f1e24fa452114f575d794cc3
#
_cell.length_a   1.000
_cell.length_b   1.000
_cell.length_c   1.000
_cell.angle_alpha   90.00
_cell.angle_beta   90.00
_cell.angle_gamma   90.00
#
_symmetry.space_group_name_H-M   'P 1'
#
loop_
_entity.id
_entity.type
_entity.pdbx_description
1 polymer ?
#
loop_
_entity_poly.entity_id
_entity_poly.type
_entity_poly.pdbx_seq_one_letter_code
_entity_poly.pdbx_strand_id
1 'polypeptide(L)'
;MQNIDLFCVGKLNAKYFAEGVAEYQKRLAAFASFRIIELPEEKIEEKNASDAVVKKALEKEGKAILSNVRKGAAIVALCIEGRQISSEELARFLADRAGSGAGDVAFVIGSSHGLADEV
;
A
#
# COMPACT_ATOMS: atom_id res chain seq x y z
N MET A 1 12.66 12.08 10.67
CA MET A 1 11.61 11.07 10.86
C MET A 1 11.54 10.15 9.65
N GLN A 2 11.29 8.87 9.88
CA GLN A 2 11.10 7.91 8.81
C GLN A 2 9.82 8.24 8.03
N ASN A 3 9.89 8.20 6.69
CA ASN A 3 8.72 8.37 5.84
C ASN A 3 8.07 7.02 5.58
N ILE A 4 6.81 6.90 5.95
CA ILE A 4 6.03 5.69 5.71
C ILE A 4 4.80 6.09 4.88
N ASP A 5 4.72 5.58 3.67
CA ASP A 5 3.61 5.83 2.77
C ASP A 5 2.76 4.58 2.64
N LEU A 6 1.45 4.75 2.75
CA LEU A 6 0.49 3.67 2.49
C LEU A 6 -0.28 4.00 1.22
N PHE A 7 -0.03 3.23 0.19
CA PHE A 7 -0.74 3.36 -1.08
C PHE A 7 -1.92 2.40 -1.10
N CYS A 8 -3.10 2.95 -1.34
CA CYS A 8 -4.34 2.17 -1.41
C CYS A 8 -4.98 2.39 -2.78
N VAL A 9 -5.36 1.31 -3.45
CA VAL A 9 -6.12 1.40 -4.68
C VAL A 9 -7.61 1.33 -4.31
N GLY A 10 -8.31 2.45 -4.45
CA GLY A 10 -9.70 2.60 -4.04
C GLY A 10 -9.83 3.41 -2.77
N LYS A 11 -11.06 3.52 -2.28
CA LYS A 11 -11.41 4.30 -1.09
C LYS A 11 -12.09 3.44 -0.04
N LEU A 12 -11.99 3.86 1.22
CA LEU A 12 -12.77 3.25 2.30
C LEU A 12 -14.24 3.60 2.12
N ASN A 13 -15.09 2.58 2.12
CA ASN A 13 -16.53 2.77 1.92
C ASN A 13 -17.29 2.96 3.24
N ALA A 14 -16.77 2.43 4.33
CA ALA A 14 -17.46 2.49 5.62
C ALA A 14 -16.89 3.62 6.48
N LYS A 15 -17.78 4.45 6.98
CA LYS A 15 -17.42 5.60 7.82
C LYS A 15 -16.63 5.19 9.07
N TYR A 16 -17.02 4.08 9.71
CA TYR A 16 -16.33 3.63 10.92
C TYR A 16 -14.88 3.18 10.64
N PHE A 17 -14.59 2.64 9.45
CA PHE A 17 -13.22 2.34 9.05
C PHE A 17 -12.42 3.62 8.82
N ALA A 18 -13.02 4.62 8.18
CA ALA A 18 -12.36 5.90 7.95
C ALA A 18 -12.01 6.60 9.27
N GLU A 19 -12.90 6.55 10.24
CA GLU A 19 -12.68 7.11 11.58
C GLU A 19 -11.57 6.37 12.32
N GLY A 20 -11.54 5.03 12.25
CA GLY A 20 -10.50 4.21 12.85
C GLY A 20 -9.13 4.49 12.24
N VAL A 21 -9.05 4.58 10.93
CA VAL A 21 -7.81 4.91 10.22
C VAL A 21 -7.31 6.29 10.62
N ALA A 22 -8.20 7.29 10.70
CA ALA A 22 -7.83 8.64 11.09
C ALA A 22 -7.26 8.66 12.52
N GLU A 23 -7.80 7.88 13.44
CA GLU A 23 -7.30 7.79 14.81
C GLU A 23 -5.88 7.20 14.86
N TYR A 24 -5.62 6.11 14.13
CA TYR A 24 -4.29 5.52 14.08
C TYR A 24 -3.30 6.42 13.36
N GLN A 25 -3.72 7.11 12.30
CA GLN A 25 -2.90 8.06 11.60
C GLN A 25 -2.43 9.18 12.53
N LYS A 26 -3.33 9.66 13.38
CA LYS A 26 -3.02 10.67 14.39
C LYS A 26 -1.98 10.17 15.37
N ARG A 27 -2.12 8.93 15.85
CA ARG A 27 -1.17 8.33 16.80
C ARG A 27 0.21 8.13 16.18
N LEU A 28 0.26 7.72 14.91
CA LEU A 28 1.51 7.49 14.20
C LEU A 28 2.30 8.77 13.93
N ALA A 29 1.65 9.92 13.89
CA ALA A 29 2.30 11.19 13.60
C ALA A 29 3.44 11.51 14.59
N ALA A 30 3.40 10.97 15.81
CA ALA A 30 4.47 11.16 16.79
C ALA A 30 5.72 10.34 16.49
N PHE A 31 5.63 9.29 15.66
CA PHE A 31 6.70 8.32 15.43
C PHE A 31 7.27 8.34 14.03
N ALA A 32 6.48 8.75 13.05
CA ALA A 32 6.87 8.72 11.65
C ALA A 32 6.14 9.79 10.86
N SER A 33 6.70 10.16 9.71
CA SER A 33 6.00 10.97 8.74
C SER A 33 5.14 10.02 7.89
N PHE A 34 3.90 9.81 8.33
CA PHE A 34 2.99 8.84 7.75
C PHE A 34 1.96 9.53 6.86
N ARG A 35 1.77 9.03 5.66
CA ARG A 35 0.72 9.52 4.77
C ARG A 35 0.03 8.38 4.05
N ILE A 36 -1.24 8.59 3.73
CA ILE A 36 -2.06 7.64 2.97
C ILE A 36 -2.33 8.25 1.61
N ILE A 37 -2.01 7.52 0.55
CA ILE A 37 -2.22 7.94 -0.83
C ILE A 37 -3.27 7.01 -1.45
N GLU A 38 -4.46 7.55 -1.72
CA GLU A 38 -5.51 6.81 -2.39
C GLU A 38 -5.37 7.00 -3.90
N LEU A 39 -5.30 5.89 -4.64
CA LEU A 39 -5.20 5.89 -6.08
C LEU A 39 -6.50 5.33 -6.67
N PRO A 40 -6.92 5.83 -7.84
CA PRO A 40 -8.17 5.36 -8.43
C PRO A 40 -8.10 3.90 -8.86
N GLU A 41 -9.17 3.16 -8.57
CA GLU A 41 -9.31 1.78 -9.02
C GLU A 41 -9.78 1.78 -10.47
N GLU A 42 -9.19 0.91 -11.29
CA GLU A 42 -9.67 0.70 -12.66
C GLU A 42 -10.96 -0.11 -12.63
N LYS A 43 -12.02 0.46 -13.18
CA LYS A 43 -13.32 -0.19 -13.20
C LYS A 43 -13.35 -1.33 -14.20
N ILE A 44 -13.79 -2.49 -13.75
CA ILE A 44 -13.98 -3.67 -14.58
C ILE A 44 -15.42 -4.12 -14.43
N GLU A 45 -16.16 -4.19 -15.54
CA GLU A 45 -17.49 -4.77 -15.53
C GLU A 45 -17.38 -6.28 -15.40
N GLU A 46 -18.12 -6.88 -14.46
CA GLU A 46 -18.07 -8.32 -14.20
C GLU A 46 -18.28 -9.17 -15.45
N LYS A 47 -19.23 -8.77 -16.29
CA LYS A 47 -19.52 -9.48 -17.54
C LYS A 47 -18.37 -9.46 -18.55
N ASN A 48 -17.42 -8.53 -18.38
CA ASN A 48 -16.27 -8.36 -19.26
C ASN A 48 -14.95 -8.69 -18.55
N ALA A 49 -14.99 -9.27 -17.36
CA ALA A 49 -13.83 -9.55 -16.53
C ALA A 49 -13.07 -10.80 -17.00
N SER A 50 -12.48 -10.74 -18.18
CA SER A 50 -11.55 -11.79 -18.63
C SER A 50 -10.20 -11.59 -17.93
N ASP A 51 -9.37 -12.65 -17.91
CA ASP A 51 -8.04 -12.57 -17.31
C ASP A 51 -7.19 -11.47 -17.96
N ALA A 52 -7.32 -11.30 -19.27
CA ALA A 52 -6.58 -10.25 -19.99
C ALA A 52 -7.03 -8.85 -19.58
N VAL A 53 -8.34 -8.63 -19.38
CA VAL A 53 -8.89 -7.34 -18.95
C VAL A 53 -8.43 -7.02 -17.53
N VAL A 54 -8.50 -7.99 -16.63
CA VAL A 54 -8.05 -7.83 -15.23
C VAL A 54 -6.55 -7.52 -15.18
N LYS A 55 -5.74 -8.27 -15.92
CA LYS A 55 -4.30 -8.06 -15.97
C LYS A 55 -3.95 -6.65 -16.44
N LYS A 56 -4.62 -6.17 -17.49
CA LYS A 56 -4.38 -4.82 -18.02
C LYS A 56 -4.74 -3.73 -17.00
N ALA A 57 -5.87 -3.91 -16.30
CA ALA A 57 -6.28 -2.99 -15.24
C ALA A 57 -5.28 -2.96 -14.11
N LEU A 58 -4.80 -4.13 -13.65
CA LEU A 58 -3.79 -4.22 -12.60
C LEU A 58 -2.46 -3.59 -13.02
N GLU A 59 -2.04 -3.76 -14.27
CA GLU A 59 -0.82 -3.13 -14.79
C GLU A 59 -0.92 -1.61 -14.74
N LYS A 60 -2.07 -1.05 -15.09
CA LYS A 60 -2.31 0.40 -15.03
C LYS A 60 -2.29 0.91 -13.59
N GLU A 61 -2.95 0.20 -12.69
CA GLU A 61 -2.91 0.51 -11.25
C GLU A 61 -1.48 0.43 -10.71
N GLY A 62 -0.73 -0.62 -11.10
CA GLY A 62 0.65 -0.83 -10.69
C GLY A 62 1.58 0.30 -11.14
N LYS A 63 1.42 0.79 -12.36
CA LYS A 63 2.20 1.93 -12.86
C LYS A 63 1.93 3.19 -12.04
N ALA A 64 0.67 3.43 -11.66
CA ALA A 64 0.33 4.57 -10.82
C ALA A 64 0.97 4.45 -9.44
N ILE A 65 0.98 3.26 -8.85
CA ILE A 65 1.64 3.01 -7.56
C ILE A 65 3.15 3.29 -7.69
N LEU A 66 3.82 2.64 -8.62
CA LEU A 66 5.27 2.71 -8.76
C LEU A 66 5.75 4.12 -9.10
N SER A 67 4.97 4.89 -9.87
CA SER A 67 5.32 6.26 -10.20
C SER A 67 5.25 7.22 -9.02
N ASN A 68 4.54 6.85 -7.95
CA ASN A 68 4.37 7.66 -6.75
C ASN A 68 5.25 7.22 -5.57
N VAL A 69 5.91 6.07 -5.67
CA VAL A 69 6.80 5.57 -4.62
C VAL A 69 8.06 6.42 -4.57
N ARG A 70 8.50 6.79 -3.37
CA ARG A 70 9.74 7.54 -3.18
C ARG A 70 10.92 6.73 -3.67
N LYS A 71 11.87 7.39 -4.32
CA LYS A 71 13.08 6.74 -4.82
C LYS A 71 13.84 6.07 -3.67
N GLY A 72 14.17 4.81 -3.85
CA GLY A 72 14.91 4.04 -2.84
C GLY A 72 14.07 3.50 -1.69
N ALA A 73 12.76 3.76 -1.66
CA ALA A 73 11.89 3.21 -0.64
C ALA A 73 11.76 1.70 -0.77
N ALA A 74 11.69 1.00 0.36
CA ALA A 74 11.34 -0.41 0.37
C ALA A 74 9.83 -0.55 0.13
N ILE A 75 9.44 -1.43 -0.77
CA ILE A 75 8.03 -1.68 -1.08
C ILE A 75 7.58 -2.95 -0.37
N VAL A 76 6.52 -2.83 0.42
CA VAL A 76 5.90 -3.96 1.12
C VAL A 76 4.48 -4.14 0.60
N ALA A 77 4.26 -5.18 -0.18
CA ALA A 77 2.94 -5.48 -0.72
C ALA A 77 2.14 -6.30 0.30
N LEU A 78 0.96 -5.80 0.66
CA LEU A 78 0.04 -6.50 1.56
C LEU A 78 -0.87 -7.35 0.67
N CYS A 79 -0.49 -8.58 0.43
CA CYS A 79 -1.14 -9.47 -0.53
C CYS A 79 -1.42 -10.86 0.07
N ILE A 80 -2.39 -11.56 -0.52
CA ILE A 80 -2.81 -12.87 -0.03
C ILE A 80 -1.68 -13.91 -0.12
N GLU A 81 -0.88 -13.85 -1.18
CA GLU A 81 0.23 -14.77 -1.43
C GLU A 81 1.45 -14.49 -0.55
N GLY A 82 1.41 -13.40 0.20
CA GLY A 82 2.51 -12.99 1.04
C GLY A 82 2.71 -13.87 2.26
N ARG A 83 3.85 -13.70 2.91
CA ARG A 83 4.16 -14.39 4.15
C ARG A 83 3.56 -13.62 5.33
N GLN A 84 2.97 -14.35 6.28
CA GLN A 84 2.52 -13.74 7.53
C GLN A 84 3.71 -13.38 8.40
N ILE A 85 3.66 -12.20 9.01
CA ILE A 85 4.67 -11.77 9.98
C ILE A 85 4.00 -11.26 11.25
N SER A 86 4.72 -11.33 12.35
CA SER A 86 4.24 -10.80 13.62
C SER A 86 4.43 -9.29 13.71
N SER A 87 3.78 -8.66 14.69
CA SER A 87 3.98 -7.24 14.97
C SER A 87 5.45 -6.95 15.34
N GLU A 88 6.09 -7.87 16.06
CA GLU A 88 7.51 -7.75 16.43
C GLU A 88 8.42 -7.79 15.22
N GLU A 89 8.13 -8.67 14.24
CA GLU A 89 8.87 -8.74 13.00
C GLU A 89 8.73 -7.48 12.17
N LEU A 90 7.51 -6.93 12.11
CA LEU A 90 7.25 -5.67 11.42
C LEU A 90 8.02 -4.51 12.06
N ALA A 91 7.99 -4.44 13.40
CA ALA A 91 8.71 -3.41 14.14
C ALA A 91 10.22 -3.48 13.86
N ARG A 92 10.77 -4.69 13.84
CA ARG A 92 12.20 -4.92 13.54
C ARG A 92 12.54 -4.50 12.11
N PHE A 93 11.69 -4.85 11.16
CA PHE A 93 11.86 -4.45 9.76
C PHE A 93 11.93 -2.93 9.63
N LEU A 94 10.99 -2.22 10.25
CA LEU A 94 10.95 -0.75 10.20
C LEU A 94 12.18 -0.13 10.87
N ALA A 95 12.61 -0.69 12.01
CA ALA A 95 13.80 -0.21 12.72
C ALA A 95 15.06 -0.42 11.90
N ASP A 96 15.21 -1.59 11.28
CA ASP A 96 16.36 -1.91 10.43
C ASP A 96 16.42 -0.96 9.22
N ARG A 97 15.30 -0.68 8.61
CA ARG A 97 15.24 0.26 7.49
C ARG A 97 15.62 1.67 7.93
N ALA A 98 15.13 2.11 9.07
CA ALA A 98 15.45 3.44 9.60
C ALA A 98 16.97 3.56 9.89
N GLY A 99 17.58 2.49 10.38
CA GLY A 99 19.02 2.47 10.69
C GLY A 99 19.94 2.39 9.48
N SER A 100 19.42 2.02 8.32
CA SER A 100 20.24 1.82 7.11
C SER A 100 20.54 3.12 6.33
N GLY A 101 19.98 4.25 6.73
CA GLY A 101 20.10 5.51 6.00
C GLY A 101 19.15 5.66 4.81
N ALA A 102 18.41 4.61 4.45
CA ALA A 102 17.39 4.60 3.40
C ALA A 102 16.08 4.10 4.02
N GLY A 103 15.55 4.86 4.98
CA GLY A 103 14.46 4.44 5.84
C GLY A 103 13.05 4.50 5.25
N ASP A 104 12.88 5.07 4.07
CA ASP A 104 11.55 5.21 3.48
C ASP A 104 10.93 3.85 3.15
N VAL A 105 9.66 3.70 3.51
CA VAL A 105 8.91 2.46 3.28
C VAL A 105 7.57 2.80 2.64
N ALA A 106 7.20 2.03 1.63
CA ALA A 106 5.90 2.12 0.98
C ALA A 106 5.14 0.82 1.18
N PHE A 107 4.04 0.87 1.90
CA PHE A 107 3.11 -0.25 2.00
C PHE A 107 2.06 -0.10 0.90
N VAL A 108 1.66 -1.20 0.29
CA VAL A 108 0.72 -1.19 -0.84
C VAL A 108 -0.42 -2.16 -0.59
N ILE A 109 -1.65 -1.64 -0.70
CA ILE A 109 -2.87 -2.45 -0.67
C ILE A 109 -3.52 -2.33 -2.04
N GLY A 110 -3.74 -3.47 -2.71
CA GLY A 110 -4.33 -3.51 -4.03
C GLY A 110 -5.84 -3.37 -4.05
N SER A 111 -6.39 -3.38 -5.26
CA SER A 111 -7.84 -3.40 -5.49
C SER A 111 -8.41 -4.79 -5.19
N SER A 112 -9.71 -4.97 -5.44
CA SER A 112 -10.40 -6.26 -5.26
C SER A 112 -9.80 -7.40 -6.11
N HIS A 113 -9.08 -7.07 -7.18
CA HIS A 113 -8.38 -8.06 -8.02
C HIS A 113 -6.91 -8.27 -7.64
N GLY A 114 -6.44 -7.58 -6.60
CA GLY A 114 -5.06 -7.71 -6.12
C GLY A 114 -4.11 -6.70 -6.70
N LEU A 115 -2.86 -7.11 -6.93
CA LEU A 115 -1.79 -6.25 -7.43
C LEU A 115 -1.17 -6.85 -8.68
N ALA A 116 -0.60 -5.99 -9.53
CA ALA A 116 0.19 -6.44 -10.68
C ALA A 116 1.48 -7.13 -10.20
N ASP A 117 1.98 -8.08 -11.00
CA ASP A 117 3.21 -8.82 -10.66
C ASP A 117 4.43 -7.90 -10.50
N GLU A 118 4.46 -6.78 -11.20
CA GLU A 118 5.57 -5.83 -11.15
C GLU A 118 5.64 -4.97 -9.87
N VAL A 119 4.60 -4.99 -9.04
CA VAL A 119 4.55 -4.23 -7.77
C VAL A 119 5.22 -4.97 -6.57
#